data_4764ef35333fdcf04fdcb175602e8531
#
_entry.id   4764ef35333fdcf04fdcb175602e8531
#
_cell.length_a   1.000
_cell.length_b   1.000
_cell.length_c   1.000
_cell.angle_alpha   90.00
_cell.angle_beta   90.00
_cell.angle_gamma   90.00
#
_symmetry.space_group_name_H-M   'P 1'
#
loop_
_entity.id
_entity.type
_entity.pdbx_description
1 polymer ?
#
loop_
_entity_poly.entity_id
_entity_poly.type
_entity_poly.pdbx_seq_one_letter_code
_entity_poly.pdbx_strand_id
1 'polypeptide(L)'
;YDWEHNNFNIPNDVFSNATTKGREADGILDIFDRYNFTMSEDEPMEREVAIDPEMLGKVFENLLEVNDRKSKGAFYTPREIVHYMCQESLINYLTNTLQIEEEAIREFILYGDFMKDEDTVKEKRQGNGGMYISESLFKLDADGNVVVDRLKDVDEALKNVRVADPAVGSGAFPLGMLNEIVRARQNISAYMASTMNAYDTRLMYQMERSPHNLKYETIKNCIFAADIEPSAVDIAQLRLWLSLVIDDEINPNAQSALDGHKNPLPLPNLESNILCGNSLIDEFEGTRLIKESELFGDSTYQLDMNHSRFESIVSALIDKQNELFHCEDTEKKKQLKDEIESLRDMVIMSQLEGCGSDKIQRYHESKRTASKPYVLWQLDFARVFREKGGFDIVIGNPPYIGFHKVPDKEYNKKHYFTADGKYDFYVLFIERALQLASKGGFISYICPSYFYKRNYGKKTRELLLKNTSLRYIADFSDYQIFETALTYTCIFGASKIIEDKNKIRILNKNLNIKDAHEIEQISLTEP
;
A
#
# COMPACT_ATOMS: atom_id res chain seq x y z
N TYR A 1 -5.34 0.92 26.04
CA TYR A 1 -6.59 0.66 26.74
C TYR A 1 -6.63 -0.82 27.06
N ASP A 2 -6.57 -1.13 28.36
CA ASP A 2 -6.59 -2.51 28.88
C ASP A 2 -8.05 -2.97 29.00
N TRP A 3 -8.73 -3.13 27.86
CA TRP A 3 -10.14 -3.50 27.79
C TRP A 3 -10.38 -4.95 28.22
N GLU A 4 -9.33 -5.80 28.22
CA GLU A 4 -9.39 -7.20 28.69
C GLU A 4 -9.64 -7.30 30.23
N HIS A 5 -9.36 -6.26 30.98
CA HIS A 5 -9.54 -6.24 32.44
C HIS A 5 -10.72 -5.38 32.93
N ASN A 6 -11.42 -4.71 32.03
CA ASN A 6 -12.62 -3.97 32.35
C ASN A 6 -13.87 -4.81 32.02
N ASN A 7 -14.63 -5.22 33.03
CA ASN A 7 -15.95 -5.81 32.84
C ASN A 7 -16.88 -4.77 32.24
N PHE A 8 -16.93 -4.67 30.93
CA PHE A 8 -17.95 -3.90 30.22
C PHE A 8 -19.27 -4.66 30.32
N ASN A 9 -20.20 -4.15 31.10
CA ASN A 9 -21.55 -4.66 31.15
C ASN A 9 -22.33 -4.06 29.96
N ILE A 10 -22.21 -4.64 28.78
CA ILE A 10 -22.98 -4.22 27.60
C ILE A 10 -24.40 -4.75 27.78
N PRO A 11 -25.42 -3.88 27.79
CA PRO A 11 -26.81 -4.33 27.89
C PRO A 11 -27.18 -5.30 26.76
N ASN A 12 -27.89 -6.38 27.07
CA ASN A 12 -28.33 -7.35 26.07
C ASN A 12 -29.17 -6.72 24.94
N ASP A 13 -29.89 -5.64 25.23
CA ASP A 13 -30.70 -4.90 24.26
C ASP A 13 -29.90 -4.30 23.10
N VAL A 14 -28.58 -4.10 23.28
CA VAL A 14 -27.66 -3.69 22.20
C VAL A 14 -27.49 -4.81 21.19
N PHE A 15 -27.48 -6.06 21.67
CA PHE A 15 -27.34 -7.22 20.77
C PHE A 15 -28.69 -7.61 20.16
N SER A 16 -29.74 -7.71 20.96
CA SER A 16 -31.08 -7.95 20.46
C SER A 16 -32.14 -7.36 21.40
N ASN A 17 -33.07 -6.63 20.83
CA ASN A 17 -34.25 -6.10 21.53
C ASN A 17 -35.58 -6.59 20.89
N ALA A 18 -35.53 -7.71 20.16
CA ALA A 18 -36.70 -8.32 19.52
C ALA A 18 -37.84 -8.66 20.51
N THR A 19 -37.49 -8.95 21.76
CA THR A 19 -38.49 -9.21 22.82
C THR A 19 -39.31 -7.99 23.21
N THR A 20 -38.72 -6.79 23.08
CA THR A 20 -39.35 -5.51 23.46
C THR A 20 -39.90 -4.76 22.26
N LYS A 21 -39.23 -4.78 21.11
CA LYS A 21 -39.60 -4.02 19.89
C LYS A 21 -40.22 -4.89 18.78
N GLY A 22 -40.20 -6.21 18.90
CA GLY A 22 -40.79 -7.10 17.88
C GLY A 22 -40.17 -6.88 16.49
N ARG A 23 -40.97 -6.58 15.49
CA ARG A 23 -40.51 -6.37 14.11
C ARG A 23 -39.70 -5.09 13.89
N GLU A 24 -39.70 -4.16 14.84
CA GLU A 24 -38.94 -2.92 14.81
C GLU A 24 -37.63 -3.03 15.64
N ALA A 25 -37.29 -4.26 16.02
CA ALA A 25 -36.06 -4.50 16.74
C ALA A 25 -34.85 -3.98 15.96
N ASP A 26 -33.93 -3.30 16.62
CA ASP A 26 -32.79 -2.60 16.05
C ASP A 26 -31.45 -2.97 16.76
N GLY A 27 -31.47 -4.05 17.53
CA GLY A 27 -30.23 -4.63 18.05
C GLY A 27 -29.35 -5.20 16.93
N ILE A 28 -28.05 -5.33 17.20
CA ILE A 28 -27.06 -5.79 16.20
C ILE A 28 -27.49 -7.11 15.54
N LEU A 29 -27.88 -8.11 16.34
CA LEU A 29 -28.33 -9.42 15.84
C LEU A 29 -29.67 -9.30 15.10
N ASP A 30 -30.58 -8.43 15.57
CA ASP A 30 -31.88 -8.20 14.91
C ASP A 30 -31.70 -7.60 13.51
N ILE A 31 -30.68 -6.77 13.32
CA ILE A 31 -30.32 -6.21 12.02
C ILE A 31 -29.74 -7.30 11.12
N PHE A 32 -28.84 -8.15 11.64
CA PHE A 32 -28.31 -9.29 10.89
C PHE A 32 -29.38 -10.28 10.44
N ASP A 33 -30.39 -10.54 11.30
CA ASP A 33 -31.51 -11.41 10.96
C ASP A 33 -32.51 -10.77 9.96
N ARG A 34 -32.53 -9.44 9.88
CA ARG A 34 -33.47 -8.69 9.01
C ARG A 34 -32.94 -8.50 7.59
N TYR A 35 -31.64 -8.41 7.40
CA TYR A 35 -31.01 -8.11 6.13
C TYR A 35 -30.13 -9.28 5.70
N ASN A 36 -30.25 -9.69 4.43
CA ASN A 36 -29.24 -10.52 3.80
C ASN A 36 -28.05 -9.64 3.46
N PHE A 37 -26.91 -9.92 4.07
CA PHE A 37 -25.65 -9.27 3.72
C PHE A 37 -25.06 -10.03 2.54
N THR A 38 -25.10 -9.44 1.36
CA THR A 38 -24.50 -9.94 0.13
C THR A 38 -23.30 -9.09 -0.24
N MET A 39 -22.44 -9.64 -1.08
CA MET A 39 -21.23 -8.99 -1.57
C MET A 39 -21.32 -8.61 -3.05
N SER A 40 -22.44 -8.95 -3.70
CA SER A 40 -22.71 -8.65 -5.10
C SER A 40 -23.86 -7.65 -5.23
N GLU A 41 -23.66 -6.58 -6.00
CA GLU A 41 -24.66 -5.54 -6.28
C GLU A 41 -25.69 -5.96 -7.36
N ASP A 42 -25.65 -7.20 -7.86
CA ASP A 42 -26.29 -7.57 -9.13
C ASP A 42 -27.79 -7.96 -9.04
N GLU A 43 -28.41 -7.96 -7.85
CA GLU A 43 -29.84 -8.29 -7.74
C GLU A 43 -30.69 -7.14 -7.17
N PRO A 44 -31.61 -6.54 -7.97
CA PRO A 44 -32.30 -5.29 -7.62
C PRO A 44 -33.53 -5.45 -6.71
N MET A 45 -33.87 -6.63 -6.21
CA MET A 45 -35.20 -6.85 -5.62
C MET A 45 -35.28 -7.35 -4.18
N GLU A 46 -34.16 -7.63 -3.51
CA GLU A 46 -34.20 -8.08 -2.12
C GLU A 46 -33.51 -7.06 -1.19
N ARG A 47 -33.84 -7.09 0.10
CA ARG A 47 -33.29 -6.20 1.14
C ARG A 47 -31.83 -6.60 1.45
N GLU A 48 -30.97 -6.45 0.47
CA GLU A 48 -29.56 -6.80 0.54
C GLU A 48 -28.73 -5.58 0.89
N VAL A 49 -27.80 -5.75 1.79
CA VAL A 49 -26.81 -4.73 2.14
C VAL A 49 -25.46 -5.25 1.72
N ALA A 50 -24.91 -4.70 0.63
CA ALA A 50 -23.57 -5.03 0.19
C ALA A 50 -22.54 -4.43 1.16
N ILE A 51 -21.67 -5.26 1.72
CA ILE A 51 -20.53 -4.82 2.52
C ILE A 51 -19.33 -4.68 1.58
N ASP A 52 -19.18 -3.48 1.01
CA ASP A 52 -17.98 -3.12 0.25
C ASP A 52 -16.86 -2.72 1.22
N PRO A 53 -15.69 -3.40 1.21
CA PRO A 53 -14.53 -3.00 2.01
C PRO A 53 -14.10 -1.55 1.79
N GLU A 54 -14.35 -0.98 0.62
CA GLU A 54 -14.06 0.43 0.33
C GLU A 54 -15.00 1.37 1.10
N MET A 55 -16.29 1.04 1.22
CA MET A 55 -17.26 1.84 1.96
C MET A 55 -16.96 1.90 3.46
N LEU A 56 -16.41 0.83 4.04
CA LEU A 56 -16.04 0.80 5.47
C LEU A 56 -15.06 1.91 5.83
N GLY A 57 -14.12 2.25 4.95
CA GLY A 57 -13.21 3.37 5.16
C GLY A 57 -13.95 4.69 5.32
N LYS A 58 -14.93 4.97 4.45
CA LYS A 58 -15.75 6.19 4.50
C LYS A 58 -16.61 6.24 5.76
N VAL A 59 -17.21 5.12 6.15
CA VAL A 59 -18.02 5.01 7.37
C VAL A 59 -17.16 5.28 8.62
N PHE A 60 -16.00 4.63 8.72
CA PHE A 60 -15.10 4.80 9.85
C PHE A 60 -14.63 6.26 9.99
N GLU A 61 -14.17 6.87 8.91
CA GLU A 61 -13.75 8.27 8.94
C GLU A 61 -14.90 9.22 9.25
N ASN A 62 -16.13 8.86 8.90
CA ASN A 62 -17.33 9.62 9.27
C ASN A 62 -17.71 9.47 10.76
N LEU A 63 -17.35 8.37 11.40
CA LEU A 63 -17.56 8.15 12.83
C LEU A 63 -16.56 8.93 13.70
N LEU A 64 -15.38 9.29 13.16
CA LEU A 64 -14.45 10.16 13.87
C LEU A 64 -15.06 11.56 14.04
N GLU A 65 -14.95 12.13 15.22
CA GLU A 65 -15.45 13.47 15.48
C GLU A 65 -14.81 14.50 14.51
N VAL A 66 -15.60 15.46 14.02
CA VAL A 66 -15.16 16.47 13.04
C VAL A 66 -13.93 17.26 13.54
N ASN A 67 -13.83 17.47 14.86
CA ASN A 67 -12.70 18.17 15.49
C ASN A 67 -11.43 17.31 15.46
N ASP A 68 -11.54 16.01 15.65
CA ASP A 68 -10.40 15.09 15.61
C ASP A 68 -9.87 14.94 14.19
N ARG A 69 -10.74 14.82 13.18
CA ARG A 69 -10.33 14.81 11.76
C ARG A 69 -9.53 16.05 11.37
N LYS A 70 -10.04 17.24 11.73
CA LYS A 70 -9.36 18.52 11.43
C LYS A 70 -8.05 18.69 12.19
N SER A 71 -7.92 18.11 13.38
CA SER A 71 -6.69 18.17 14.17
C SER A 71 -5.62 17.25 13.64
N LYS A 72 -6.01 16.07 13.16
CA LYS A 72 -5.13 15.02 12.61
C LYS A 72 -4.85 15.19 11.11
N GLY A 73 -5.59 16.07 10.40
CA GLY A 73 -5.43 16.32 8.97
C GLY A 73 -5.81 15.12 8.08
N ALA A 74 -6.66 14.23 8.61
CA ALA A 74 -7.12 13.03 7.91
C ALA A 74 -8.33 13.33 7.03
N PHE A 75 -8.25 12.96 5.74
CA PHE A 75 -9.31 13.16 4.75
C PHE A 75 -9.48 11.90 3.90
N TYR A 76 -10.73 11.46 3.76
CA TYR A 76 -11.06 10.33 2.89
C TYR A 76 -10.73 10.67 1.42
N THR A 77 -9.92 9.82 0.80
CA THR A 77 -9.58 9.99 -0.62
C THR A 77 -10.65 9.34 -1.48
N PRO A 78 -11.29 10.08 -2.41
CA PRO A 78 -12.30 9.52 -3.31
C PRO A 78 -11.75 8.35 -4.14
N ARG A 79 -12.62 7.36 -4.39
CA ARG A 79 -12.28 6.12 -5.09
C ARG A 79 -11.62 6.36 -6.45
N GLU A 80 -12.17 7.28 -7.24
CA GLU A 80 -11.65 7.60 -8.57
C GLU A 80 -10.21 8.13 -8.53
N ILE A 81 -9.89 8.89 -7.48
CA ILE A 81 -8.52 9.40 -7.26
C ILE A 81 -7.57 8.27 -6.88
N VAL A 82 -8.01 7.37 -5.99
CA VAL A 82 -7.22 6.20 -5.57
C VAL A 82 -6.92 5.32 -6.77
N HIS A 83 -7.94 4.96 -7.57
CA HIS A 83 -7.77 4.17 -8.79
C HIS A 83 -6.80 4.82 -9.77
N TYR A 84 -6.99 6.10 -10.08
CA TYR A 84 -6.10 6.83 -10.97
C TYR A 84 -4.65 6.79 -10.49
N MET A 85 -4.39 7.10 -9.22
CA MET A 85 -3.04 7.13 -8.67
C MET A 85 -2.40 5.73 -8.66
N CYS A 86 -3.17 4.68 -8.33
CA CYS A 86 -2.71 3.30 -8.36
C CYS A 86 -2.36 2.86 -9.78
N GLN A 87 -3.22 3.12 -10.76
CA GLN A 87 -2.99 2.79 -12.17
C GLN A 87 -1.77 3.50 -12.73
N GLU A 88 -1.64 4.82 -12.55
CA GLU A 88 -0.46 5.58 -13.01
C GLU A 88 0.84 5.10 -12.35
N SER A 89 0.77 4.71 -11.06
CA SER A 89 1.93 4.15 -10.35
C SER A 89 2.36 2.81 -10.94
N LEU A 90 1.43 1.91 -11.24
CA LEU A 90 1.71 0.63 -11.87
C LEU A 90 2.23 0.79 -13.31
N ILE A 91 1.64 1.71 -14.08
CA ILE A 91 2.10 2.01 -15.45
C ILE A 91 3.57 2.45 -15.42
N ASN A 92 3.91 3.44 -14.58
CA ASN A 92 5.28 3.92 -14.48
C ASN A 92 6.24 2.83 -13.96
N TYR A 93 5.85 2.05 -12.96
CA TYR A 93 6.64 0.94 -12.42
C TYR A 93 6.95 -0.10 -13.49
N LEU A 94 5.93 -0.60 -14.19
CA LEU A 94 6.08 -1.63 -15.20
C LEU A 94 6.89 -1.13 -16.42
N THR A 95 6.63 0.09 -16.88
CA THR A 95 7.38 0.72 -17.96
C THR A 95 8.88 0.80 -17.63
N ASN A 96 9.21 1.29 -16.43
CA ASN A 96 10.60 1.44 -16.01
C ASN A 96 11.28 0.08 -15.76
N THR A 97 10.56 -0.89 -15.18
CA THR A 97 11.12 -2.20 -14.82
C THR A 97 11.33 -3.08 -16.05
N LEU A 98 10.36 -3.10 -16.96
CA LEU A 98 10.36 -4.02 -18.10
C LEU A 98 10.92 -3.40 -19.38
N GLN A 99 11.14 -2.09 -19.41
CA GLN A 99 11.58 -1.34 -20.59
C GLN A 99 10.64 -1.58 -21.79
N ILE A 100 9.33 -1.56 -21.52
CA ILE A 100 8.25 -1.67 -22.51
C ILE A 100 7.68 -0.26 -22.72
N GLU A 101 7.19 0.01 -23.93
CA GLU A 101 6.54 1.29 -24.24
C GLU A 101 5.41 1.61 -23.27
N GLU A 102 5.38 2.85 -22.74
CA GLU A 102 4.38 3.30 -21.76
C GLU A 102 2.96 3.07 -22.27
N GLU A 103 2.70 3.36 -23.55
CA GLU A 103 1.36 3.24 -24.13
C GLU A 103 0.85 1.80 -24.11
N ALA A 104 1.70 0.82 -24.39
CA ALA A 104 1.33 -0.59 -24.34
C ALA A 104 0.96 -1.06 -22.93
N ILE A 105 1.75 -0.63 -21.93
CA ILE A 105 1.44 -0.92 -20.51
C ILE A 105 0.17 -0.17 -20.07
N ARG A 106 0.00 1.06 -20.50
CA ARG A 106 -1.17 1.88 -20.20
C ARG A 106 -2.46 1.26 -20.73
N GLU A 107 -2.46 0.84 -21.98
CA GLU A 107 -3.60 0.13 -22.58
C GLU A 107 -3.94 -1.15 -21.80
N PHE A 108 -2.92 -1.91 -21.42
CA PHE A 108 -3.11 -3.13 -20.64
C PHE A 108 -3.71 -2.84 -19.24
N ILE A 109 -3.15 -1.89 -18.49
CA ILE A 109 -3.62 -1.56 -17.13
C ILE A 109 -5.04 -0.97 -17.16
N LEU A 110 -5.32 -0.06 -18.09
CA LEU A 110 -6.62 0.63 -18.13
C LEU A 110 -7.74 -0.24 -18.74
N TYR A 111 -7.41 -1.05 -19.74
CA TYR A 111 -8.42 -1.72 -20.56
C TYR A 111 -8.27 -3.25 -20.64
N GLY A 112 -7.38 -3.82 -19.85
CA GLY A 112 -7.10 -5.27 -19.86
C GLY A 112 -8.30 -6.16 -19.52
N ASP A 113 -9.37 -5.62 -18.91
CA ASP A 113 -10.59 -6.37 -18.59
C ASP A 113 -11.28 -6.94 -19.84
N PHE A 114 -11.16 -6.28 -20.98
CA PHE A 114 -11.67 -6.79 -22.27
C PHE A 114 -10.94 -8.06 -22.74
N MET A 115 -9.82 -8.42 -22.10
CA MET A 115 -9.09 -9.66 -22.37
C MET A 115 -9.75 -10.91 -21.77
N LYS A 116 -10.69 -10.74 -20.83
CA LYS A 116 -11.39 -11.86 -20.19
C LYS A 116 -12.45 -12.48 -21.08
N ASP A 117 -12.94 -11.74 -22.08
CA ASP A 117 -13.96 -12.23 -22.98
C ASP A 117 -13.35 -13.10 -24.08
N GLU A 118 -13.71 -14.41 -24.07
CA GLU A 118 -13.20 -15.37 -25.06
C GLU A 118 -13.58 -14.99 -26.51
N ASP A 119 -14.73 -14.33 -26.69
CA ASP A 119 -15.17 -13.91 -28.02
C ASP A 119 -14.36 -12.72 -28.52
N THR A 120 -14.07 -11.76 -27.65
CA THR A 120 -13.16 -10.64 -27.93
C THR A 120 -11.75 -11.13 -28.28
N VAL A 121 -11.23 -12.14 -27.57
CA VAL A 121 -9.93 -12.76 -27.86
C VAL A 121 -9.96 -13.48 -29.22
N LYS A 122 -11.06 -14.17 -29.55
CA LYS A 122 -11.23 -14.85 -30.85
C LYS A 122 -11.36 -13.86 -32.02
N GLU A 123 -12.12 -12.79 -31.85
CA GLU A 123 -12.26 -11.74 -32.87
C GLU A 123 -10.94 -11.07 -33.21
N LYS A 124 -10.09 -10.86 -32.23
CA LYS A 124 -8.72 -10.36 -32.42
C LYS A 124 -7.83 -11.30 -33.23
N ARG A 125 -7.91 -12.58 -32.94
CA ARG A 125 -7.18 -13.59 -33.74
C ARG A 125 -7.57 -13.56 -35.19
N GLN A 126 -8.77 -13.05 -35.53
CA GLN A 126 -9.28 -12.94 -36.90
C GLN A 126 -9.06 -11.57 -37.56
N GLY A 127 -8.37 -10.63 -36.89
CA GLY A 127 -8.03 -9.33 -37.49
C GLY A 127 -9.18 -8.31 -37.54
N ASN A 128 -10.29 -8.56 -36.87
CA ASN A 128 -11.44 -7.68 -36.80
C ASN A 128 -11.38 -6.74 -35.59
N GLY A 129 -10.72 -5.64 -35.79
CA GLY A 129 -10.96 -4.31 -35.11
C GLY A 129 -11.25 -4.20 -33.62
N GLY A 130 -11.08 -5.24 -32.80
CA GLY A 130 -11.31 -5.17 -31.35
C GLY A 130 -10.09 -4.62 -30.58
N MET A 131 -10.27 -4.05 -29.42
CA MET A 131 -9.22 -3.41 -28.60
C MET A 131 -8.40 -4.44 -27.79
N TYR A 132 -7.25 -4.31 -27.21
CA TYR A 132 -5.99 -4.60 -27.80
C TYR A 132 -4.93 -4.77 -26.72
N ILE A 133 -4.32 -5.92 -26.63
CA ILE A 133 -2.95 -6.03 -26.14
C ILE A 133 -2.05 -5.60 -27.30
N SER A 134 -1.21 -4.60 -27.03
CA SER A 134 -0.18 -4.18 -27.96
C SER A 134 0.65 -5.39 -28.45
N GLU A 135 1.01 -5.43 -29.73
CA GLU A 135 1.89 -6.48 -30.27
C GLU A 135 3.26 -6.53 -29.55
N SER A 136 3.66 -5.47 -28.87
CA SER A 136 4.86 -5.45 -28.04
C SER A 136 4.72 -6.26 -26.74
N LEU A 137 3.50 -6.47 -26.26
CA LEU A 137 3.22 -7.32 -25.09
C LEU A 137 2.92 -8.75 -25.47
N PHE A 138 2.19 -8.93 -26.59
CA PHE A 138 1.81 -10.25 -27.04
C PHE A 138 1.53 -10.28 -28.54
N LYS A 139 2.11 -11.27 -29.25
CA LYS A 139 1.93 -11.47 -30.69
C LYS A 139 1.86 -12.95 -31.01
N LEU A 140 0.90 -13.31 -31.89
CA LEU A 140 0.80 -14.61 -32.53
C LEU A 140 1.24 -14.49 -34.00
N ASP A 141 1.82 -15.57 -34.54
CA ASP A 141 2.05 -15.70 -35.98
C ASP A 141 0.76 -16.09 -36.74
N ALA A 142 0.85 -16.22 -38.05
CA ALA A 142 -0.27 -16.59 -38.90
C ALA A 142 -0.84 -18.00 -38.60
N ASP A 143 -0.04 -18.87 -38.00
CA ASP A 143 -0.40 -20.23 -37.62
C ASP A 143 -0.94 -20.32 -36.18
N GLY A 144 -0.98 -19.19 -35.46
CA GLY A 144 -1.47 -19.08 -34.08
C GLY A 144 -0.45 -19.44 -33.01
N ASN A 145 0.84 -19.53 -33.34
CA ASN A 145 1.90 -19.74 -32.39
C ASN A 145 2.32 -18.42 -31.75
N VAL A 146 2.69 -18.46 -30.45
CA VAL A 146 3.14 -17.29 -29.69
C VAL A 146 4.53 -16.86 -30.17
N VAL A 147 4.65 -15.65 -30.71
CA VAL A 147 5.90 -15.03 -31.13
C VAL A 147 6.44 -14.07 -30.10
N VAL A 148 5.55 -13.32 -29.42
CA VAL A 148 5.89 -12.41 -28.33
C VAL A 148 5.01 -12.75 -27.14
N ASP A 149 5.61 -13.00 -25.98
CA ASP A 149 4.91 -13.26 -24.71
C ASP A 149 5.62 -12.51 -23.58
N ARG A 150 5.31 -11.21 -23.46
CA ARG A 150 5.81 -10.35 -22.38
C ARG A 150 4.84 -10.31 -21.19
N LEU A 151 3.66 -10.96 -21.31
CA LEU A 151 2.67 -10.99 -20.23
C LEU A 151 3.16 -11.76 -19.01
N LYS A 152 4.02 -12.75 -19.19
CA LYS A 152 4.69 -13.45 -18.07
C LYS A 152 5.62 -12.53 -17.32
N ASP A 153 6.38 -11.69 -18.03
CA ASP A 153 7.27 -10.69 -17.42
C ASP A 153 6.45 -9.66 -16.62
N VAL A 154 5.30 -9.24 -17.18
CA VAL A 154 4.36 -8.34 -16.51
C VAL A 154 3.77 -8.96 -15.24
N ASP A 155 3.33 -10.24 -15.29
CA ASP A 155 2.81 -10.95 -14.12
C ASP A 155 3.87 -11.09 -13.02
N GLU A 156 5.09 -11.47 -13.39
CA GLU A 156 6.20 -11.60 -12.43
C GLU A 156 6.58 -10.25 -11.81
N ALA A 157 6.57 -9.16 -12.58
CA ALA A 157 6.78 -7.82 -12.07
C ALA A 157 5.66 -7.41 -11.10
N LEU A 158 4.39 -7.66 -11.44
CA LEU A 158 3.24 -7.39 -10.56
C LEU A 158 3.27 -8.23 -9.28
N LYS A 159 3.70 -9.49 -9.34
CA LYS A 159 3.87 -10.37 -8.18
C LYS A 159 4.94 -9.86 -7.22
N ASN A 160 5.98 -9.21 -7.75
CA ASN A 160 7.15 -8.79 -7.00
C ASN A 160 7.20 -7.28 -6.71
N VAL A 161 6.18 -6.51 -7.08
CA VAL A 161 6.13 -5.08 -6.74
C VAL A 161 6.03 -4.87 -5.23
N ARG A 162 6.76 -3.89 -4.69
CA ARG A 162 6.73 -3.51 -3.26
C ARG A 162 6.18 -2.10 -3.16
N VAL A 163 5.01 -1.98 -2.54
CA VAL A 163 4.26 -0.72 -2.42
C VAL A 163 4.23 -0.30 -0.96
N ALA A 164 4.57 0.95 -0.67
CA ALA A 164 4.50 1.51 0.68
C ALA A 164 3.55 2.71 0.75
N ASP A 165 2.75 2.75 1.81
CA ASP A 165 1.97 3.92 2.22
C ASP A 165 2.38 4.34 3.63
N PRO A 166 3.15 5.44 3.80
CA PRO A 166 3.65 5.84 5.11
C PRO A 166 2.65 6.65 5.96
N ALA A 167 1.43 6.87 5.48
CA ALA A 167 0.34 7.53 6.20
C ALA A 167 -1.00 6.90 5.79
N VAL A 168 -1.14 5.62 6.08
CA VAL A 168 -2.12 4.73 5.46
C VAL A 168 -3.58 5.09 5.78
N GLY A 169 -3.84 5.76 6.90
CA GLY A 169 -5.19 6.06 7.34
C GLY A 169 -6.04 4.80 7.40
N SER A 170 -7.25 4.87 6.86
CA SER A 170 -8.18 3.73 6.76
C SER A 170 -7.83 2.71 5.66
N GLY A 171 -6.69 2.82 4.99
CA GLY A 171 -6.20 1.84 4.00
C GLY A 171 -6.73 2.00 2.58
N ALA A 172 -7.07 3.22 2.14
CA ALA A 172 -7.61 3.45 0.80
C ALA A 172 -6.62 3.06 -0.30
N PHE A 173 -5.36 3.49 -0.21
CA PHE A 173 -4.34 3.16 -1.23
C PHE A 173 -3.88 1.71 -1.19
N PRO A 174 -3.62 1.07 -0.04
CA PRO A 174 -3.39 -0.37 0.03
C PRO A 174 -4.47 -1.21 -0.64
N LEU A 175 -5.74 -0.91 -0.37
CA LEU A 175 -6.86 -1.65 -0.97
C LEU A 175 -6.99 -1.34 -2.47
N GLY A 176 -6.86 -0.08 -2.89
CA GLY A 176 -6.86 0.30 -4.29
C GLY A 176 -5.74 -0.37 -5.08
N MET A 177 -4.52 -0.40 -4.52
CA MET A 177 -3.38 -1.06 -5.16
C MET A 177 -3.56 -2.58 -5.22
N LEU A 178 -4.09 -3.19 -4.16
CA LEU A 178 -4.48 -4.60 -4.17
C LEU A 178 -5.41 -4.92 -5.33
N ASN A 179 -6.49 -4.13 -5.47
CA ASN A 179 -7.50 -4.35 -6.50
C ASN A 179 -6.90 -4.19 -7.91
N GLU A 180 -6.08 -3.17 -8.17
CA GLU A 180 -5.46 -2.95 -9.48
C GLU A 180 -4.45 -4.04 -9.84
N ILE A 181 -3.60 -4.47 -8.89
CA ILE A 181 -2.63 -5.56 -9.13
C ILE A 181 -3.37 -6.86 -9.42
N VAL A 182 -4.36 -7.21 -8.60
CA VAL A 182 -5.11 -8.45 -8.75
C VAL A 182 -5.90 -8.45 -10.05
N ARG A 183 -6.56 -7.34 -10.40
CA ARG A 183 -7.27 -7.16 -11.67
C ARG A 183 -6.35 -7.40 -12.87
N ALA A 184 -5.18 -6.78 -12.89
CA ALA A 184 -4.20 -6.97 -13.96
C ALA A 184 -3.71 -8.43 -14.05
N ARG A 185 -3.43 -9.08 -12.91
CA ARG A 185 -3.00 -10.48 -12.85
C ARG A 185 -4.12 -11.45 -13.25
N GLN A 186 -5.39 -11.16 -12.91
CA GLN A 186 -6.54 -11.94 -13.39
C GLN A 186 -6.71 -11.85 -14.90
N ASN A 187 -6.48 -10.67 -15.50
CA ASN A 187 -6.51 -10.47 -16.94
C ASN A 187 -5.44 -11.34 -17.64
N ILE A 188 -4.21 -11.34 -17.10
CA ILE A 188 -3.15 -12.23 -17.59
C ILE A 188 -3.55 -13.70 -17.45
N SER A 189 -4.15 -14.08 -16.31
CA SER A 189 -4.57 -15.46 -16.05
C SER A 189 -5.60 -15.95 -17.06
N ALA A 190 -6.62 -15.13 -17.34
CA ALA A 190 -7.64 -15.44 -18.33
C ALA A 190 -7.04 -15.63 -19.73
N TYR A 191 -6.14 -14.72 -20.09
CA TYR A 191 -5.45 -14.77 -21.37
C TYR A 191 -4.56 -16.04 -21.49
N MET A 192 -3.71 -16.29 -20.50
CA MET A 192 -2.85 -17.48 -20.49
C MET A 192 -3.66 -18.78 -20.51
N ALA A 193 -4.76 -18.85 -19.76
CA ALA A 193 -5.65 -20.00 -19.76
C ALA A 193 -6.27 -20.25 -21.15
N SER A 194 -6.59 -19.20 -21.93
CA SER A 194 -7.15 -19.32 -23.28
C SER A 194 -6.15 -19.91 -24.30
N THR A 195 -4.85 -19.85 -24.03
CA THR A 195 -3.81 -20.42 -24.88
C THR A 195 -3.51 -21.90 -24.55
N MET A 196 -4.04 -22.44 -23.45
CA MET A 196 -3.79 -23.82 -23.01
C MET A 196 -4.75 -24.80 -23.70
N ASN A 197 -4.18 -25.82 -24.34
CA ASN A 197 -4.96 -26.80 -25.09
C ASN A 197 -5.53 -27.95 -24.24
N ALA A 198 -4.87 -28.31 -23.12
CA ALA A 198 -5.31 -29.37 -22.25
C ALA A 198 -6.26 -28.84 -21.15
N TYR A 199 -7.47 -29.40 -21.10
CA TYR A 199 -8.49 -29.00 -20.12
C TYR A 199 -8.01 -29.09 -18.67
N ASP A 200 -7.37 -30.20 -18.30
CA ASP A 200 -6.90 -30.41 -16.93
C ASP A 200 -5.81 -29.40 -16.54
N THR A 201 -4.88 -29.11 -17.44
CA THR A 201 -3.83 -28.10 -17.21
C THR A 201 -4.42 -26.69 -17.06
N ARG A 202 -5.42 -26.35 -17.88
CA ARG A 202 -6.15 -25.07 -17.80
C ARG A 202 -6.89 -24.94 -16.48
N LEU A 203 -7.58 -26.00 -16.05
CA LEU A 203 -8.33 -26.02 -14.79
C LEU A 203 -7.40 -25.85 -13.59
N MET A 204 -6.31 -26.61 -13.52
CA MET A 204 -5.31 -26.49 -12.44
C MET A 204 -4.73 -25.06 -12.38
N TYR A 205 -4.35 -24.51 -13.53
CA TYR A 205 -3.82 -23.15 -13.61
C TYR A 205 -4.83 -22.11 -13.11
N GLN A 206 -6.12 -22.24 -13.46
CA GLN A 206 -7.17 -21.35 -12.97
C GLN A 206 -7.41 -21.48 -11.47
N MET A 207 -7.35 -22.69 -10.92
CA MET A 207 -7.49 -22.92 -9.47
C MET A 207 -6.33 -22.32 -8.66
N GLU A 208 -5.09 -22.50 -9.11
CA GLU A 208 -3.92 -21.88 -8.48
C GLU A 208 -3.97 -20.35 -8.50
N ARG A 209 -4.59 -19.78 -9.53
CA ARG A 209 -4.71 -18.33 -9.74
C ARG A 209 -6.13 -17.82 -9.49
N SER A 210 -6.82 -18.43 -8.52
CA SER A 210 -8.13 -17.93 -8.07
C SER A 210 -8.02 -16.48 -7.56
N PRO A 211 -9.10 -15.69 -7.60
CA PRO A 211 -9.12 -14.34 -7.05
C PRO A 211 -8.58 -14.28 -5.63
N HIS A 212 -9.02 -15.20 -4.77
CA HIS A 212 -8.55 -15.32 -3.39
C HIS A 212 -7.02 -15.52 -3.31
N ASN A 213 -6.45 -16.48 -4.06
CA ASN A 213 -5.01 -16.76 -4.04
C ASN A 213 -4.19 -15.57 -4.54
N LEU A 214 -4.64 -14.90 -5.60
CA LEU A 214 -3.98 -13.70 -6.13
C LEU A 214 -4.03 -12.54 -5.12
N LYS A 215 -5.16 -12.33 -4.44
CA LYS A 215 -5.27 -11.34 -3.37
C LYS A 215 -4.37 -11.67 -2.19
N TYR A 216 -4.41 -12.94 -1.72
CA TYR A 216 -3.59 -13.40 -0.63
C TYR A 216 -2.08 -13.17 -0.89
N GLU A 217 -1.60 -13.60 -2.07
CA GLU A 217 -0.21 -13.36 -2.49
C GLU A 217 0.12 -11.86 -2.55
N THR A 218 -0.77 -11.05 -3.11
CA THR A 218 -0.55 -9.61 -3.28
C THR A 218 -0.49 -8.89 -1.94
N ILE A 219 -1.43 -9.15 -1.03
CA ILE A 219 -1.41 -8.59 0.33
C ILE A 219 -0.11 -8.96 1.03
N LYS A 220 0.25 -10.23 0.96
CA LYS A 220 1.40 -10.78 1.64
C LYS A 220 2.72 -10.22 1.11
N ASN A 221 2.84 -10.07 -0.22
CA ASN A 221 4.11 -9.76 -0.87
C ASN A 221 4.28 -8.29 -1.23
N CYS A 222 3.20 -7.60 -1.55
CA CYS A 222 3.29 -6.33 -2.25
C CYS A 222 2.91 -5.12 -1.38
N ILE A 223 2.09 -5.30 -0.34
CA ILE A 223 1.48 -4.19 0.40
C ILE A 223 2.17 -3.98 1.74
N PHE A 224 2.68 -2.77 1.96
CA PHE A 224 3.34 -2.33 3.19
C PHE A 224 2.84 -0.95 3.58
N ALA A 225 2.62 -0.71 4.89
CA ALA A 225 2.06 0.56 5.30
C ALA A 225 2.39 0.89 6.76
N ALA A 226 2.20 2.16 7.14
CA ALA A 226 2.25 2.58 8.52
C ALA A 226 1.31 3.76 8.78
N ASP A 227 0.80 3.84 10.01
CA ASP A 227 0.08 5.00 10.53
C ASP A 227 0.37 5.19 12.01
N ILE A 228 0.27 6.42 12.47
CA ILE A 228 0.45 6.75 13.89
C ILE A 228 -0.79 6.41 14.72
N GLU A 229 -1.94 6.30 14.08
CA GLU A 229 -3.23 6.08 14.72
C GLU A 229 -3.57 4.57 14.75
N PRO A 230 -3.62 3.92 15.94
CA PRO A 230 -3.91 2.49 16.05
C PRO A 230 -5.23 2.08 15.39
N SER A 231 -6.29 2.86 15.61
CA SER A 231 -7.61 2.55 15.04
C SER A 231 -7.63 2.62 13.51
N ALA A 232 -6.84 3.49 12.90
CA ALA A 232 -6.69 3.55 11.46
C ALA A 232 -5.98 2.29 10.93
N VAL A 233 -4.93 1.83 11.60
CA VAL A 233 -4.23 0.58 11.29
C VAL A 233 -5.16 -0.61 11.36
N ASP A 234 -5.96 -0.72 12.45
CA ASP A 234 -6.93 -1.80 12.62
C ASP A 234 -7.96 -1.85 11.49
N ILE A 235 -8.46 -0.68 11.07
CA ILE A 235 -9.41 -0.59 9.94
C ILE A 235 -8.74 -0.95 8.62
N ALA A 236 -7.52 -0.50 8.37
CA ALA A 236 -6.78 -0.85 7.16
C ALA A 236 -6.57 -2.37 7.06
N GLN A 237 -6.20 -3.02 8.16
CA GLN A 237 -6.05 -4.46 8.25
C GLN A 237 -7.40 -5.17 8.04
N LEU A 238 -8.46 -4.72 8.70
CA LEU A 238 -9.80 -5.27 8.56
C LEU A 238 -10.30 -5.24 7.11
N ARG A 239 -10.11 -4.11 6.42
CA ARG A 239 -10.52 -3.96 5.01
C ARG A 239 -9.80 -4.93 4.08
N LEU A 240 -8.50 -5.15 4.29
CA LEU A 240 -7.73 -6.13 3.53
C LEU A 240 -8.18 -7.56 3.82
N TRP A 241 -8.46 -7.90 5.09
CA TRP A 241 -9.03 -9.20 5.45
C TRP A 241 -10.40 -9.43 4.83
N LEU A 242 -11.30 -8.44 4.89
CA LEU A 242 -12.61 -8.54 4.29
C LEU A 242 -12.54 -8.74 2.78
N SER A 243 -11.59 -8.07 2.09
CA SER A 243 -11.41 -8.27 0.66
C SER A 243 -10.99 -9.69 0.29
N LEU A 244 -10.35 -10.45 1.22
CA LEU A 244 -10.04 -11.87 1.03
C LEU A 244 -11.25 -12.75 1.28
N VAL A 245 -11.99 -12.49 2.37
CA VAL A 245 -13.15 -13.31 2.77
C VAL A 245 -14.26 -13.26 1.72
N ILE A 246 -14.41 -12.12 1.04
CA ILE A 246 -15.41 -11.92 -0.03
C ILE A 246 -15.23 -12.92 -1.18
N ASP A 247 -13.99 -13.28 -1.52
CA ASP A 247 -13.71 -14.20 -2.64
C ASP A 247 -13.60 -15.66 -2.18
N ASP A 248 -13.78 -15.92 -0.88
CA ASP A 248 -13.75 -17.28 -0.36
C ASP A 248 -15.12 -17.93 -0.62
N GLU A 249 -15.21 -18.74 -1.68
CA GLU A 249 -16.39 -19.56 -1.96
C GLU A 249 -16.55 -20.58 -0.82
N ILE A 250 -17.34 -20.23 0.19
CA ILE A 250 -17.74 -21.18 1.24
C ILE A 250 -18.61 -22.22 0.56
N ASN A 251 -18.03 -23.37 0.25
CA ASN A 251 -18.80 -24.52 -0.19
C ASN A 251 -19.53 -25.12 1.03
N PRO A 252 -20.83 -24.86 1.23
CA PRO A 252 -21.58 -25.34 2.40
C PRO A 252 -21.68 -26.87 2.42
N ASN A 253 -21.38 -27.55 1.31
CA ASN A 253 -21.37 -29.00 1.16
C ASN A 253 -19.97 -29.64 1.29
N ALA A 254 -18.93 -28.85 1.47
CA ALA A 254 -17.62 -29.37 1.88
C ALA A 254 -17.73 -29.81 3.35
N GLN A 255 -18.41 -30.93 3.57
CA GLN A 255 -18.24 -31.69 4.80
C GLN A 255 -16.74 -31.82 5.04
N SER A 256 -16.33 -31.47 6.25
CA SER A 256 -14.98 -31.56 6.78
C SER A 256 -14.13 -32.52 5.95
N ALA A 257 -13.25 -31.93 5.14
CA ALA A 257 -12.29 -32.71 4.41
C ALA A 257 -11.63 -33.63 5.41
N LEU A 258 -11.47 -34.90 5.05
CA LEU A 258 -10.84 -35.96 5.85
C LEU A 258 -9.46 -35.53 6.42
N ASP A 259 -8.93 -34.41 6.00
CA ASP A 259 -7.61 -33.88 6.34
C ASP A 259 -7.64 -32.77 7.40
N GLY A 260 -8.78 -32.47 8.02
CA GLY A 260 -8.85 -31.53 9.15
C GLY A 260 -8.63 -30.04 8.78
N HIS A 261 -8.45 -29.68 7.52
CA HIS A 261 -8.37 -28.29 7.08
C HIS A 261 -9.76 -27.66 7.08
N LYS A 262 -9.98 -26.81 8.05
CA LYS A 262 -11.19 -26.00 8.13
C LYS A 262 -11.10 -24.90 7.08
N ASN A 263 -12.07 -24.82 6.18
CA ASN A 263 -12.40 -23.53 5.57
C ASN A 263 -12.97 -22.61 6.67
N PRO A 264 -12.57 -21.34 6.72
CA PRO A 264 -11.80 -20.55 5.74
C PRO A 264 -10.27 -20.73 5.86
N LEU A 265 -9.55 -20.39 4.79
CA LEU A 265 -8.09 -20.34 4.78
C LEU A 265 -7.56 -19.35 5.84
N PRO A 266 -6.41 -19.63 6.47
CA PRO A 266 -5.86 -18.74 7.48
C PRO A 266 -5.55 -17.36 6.87
N LEU A 267 -6.01 -16.32 7.54
CA LEU A 267 -5.76 -14.93 7.12
C LEU A 267 -4.26 -14.61 7.20
N PRO A 268 -3.74 -13.79 6.27
CA PRO A 268 -2.35 -13.37 6.29
C PRO A 268 -2.03 -12.55 7.55
N ASN A 269 -0.78 -12.60 7.97
CA ASN A 269 -0.30 -11.82 9.10
C ASN A 269 -0.04 -10.37 8.70
N LEU A 270 -1.08 -9.53 8.73
CA LEU A 270 -1.01 -8.12 8.33
C LEU A 270 -0.23 -7.24 9.30
N GLU A 271 -0.10 -7.65 10.56
CA GLU A 271 0.65 -6.90 11.58
C GLU A 271 2.14 -6.74 11.23
N SER A 272 2.67 -7.60 10.38
CA SER A 272 4.04 -7.50 9.88
C SER A 272 4.20 -6.53 8.72
N ASN A 273 3.12 -6.22 8.01
CA ASN A 273 3.13 -5.41 6.81
C ASN A 273 2.51 -4.02 7.04
N ILE A 274 1.58 -3.91 8.01
CA ILE A 274 0.91 -2.65 8.34
C ILE A 274 1.20 -2.34 9.81
N LEU A 275 2.03 -1.33 10.03
CA LEU A 275 2.60 -1.02 11.33
C LEU A 275 1.92 0.18 11.98
N CYS A 276 1.83 0.15 13.32
CA CYS A 276 1.39 1.30 14.09
C CYS A 276 2.59 2.06 14.66
N GLY A 277 2.80 3.32 14.23
CA GLY A 277 3.89 4.16 14.70
C GLY A 277 4.14 5.39 13.83
N ASN A 278 5.04 6.26 14.29
CA ASN A 278 5.39 7.48 13.56
C ASN A 278 6.38 7.18 12.42
N SER A 279 5.91 7.31 11.18
CA SER A 279 6.67 7.07 9.95
C SER A 279 7.85 8.03 9.71
N LEU A 280 7.83 9.18 10.36
CA LEU A 280 8.85 10.22 10.16
C LEU A 280 10.00 10.14 11.16
N ILE A 281 9.87 9.35 12.23
CA ILE A 281 10.86 9.27 13.31
C ILE A 281 11.62 7.94 13.21
N ASP A 282 12.95 8.03 13.25
CA ASP A 282 13.90 6.90 13.26
C ASP A 282 14.91 6.98 14.43
N GLU A 283 14.60 7.80 15.45
CA GLU A 283 15.39 7.93 16.67
C GLU A 283 14.55 7.77 17.93
N PHE A 284 15.20 7.46 19.02
CA PHE A 284 14.62 7.44 20.36
C PHE A 284 15.37 8.39 21.27
N GLU A 285 14.71 9.43 21.74
CA GLU A 285 15.26 10.48 22.61
C GLU A 285 16.62 11.01 22.13
N GLY A 286 16.72 11.37 20.84
CA GLY A 286 17.92 11.94 20.26
C GLY A 286 19.03 10.92 19.92
N THR A 287 18.77 9.62 20.08
CA THR A 287 19.67 8.56 19.58
C THR A 287 19.06 7.91 18.35
N ARG A 288 19.75 7.98 17.23
CA ARG A 288 19.34 7.30 16.00
C ARG A 288 19.40 5.80 16.21
N LEU A 289 18.26 5.12 15.98
CA LEU A 289 18.12 3.69 16.26
C LEU A 289 18.68 2.80 15.14
N ILE A 290 18.92 3.38 13.96
CA ILE A 290 19.48 2.69 12.81
C ILE A 290 20.38 3.64 12.05
N LYS A 291 21.57 3.19 11.69
CA LYS A 291 22.45 3.86 10.75
C LYS A 291 22.42 3.10 9.42
N GLU A 292 22.01 3.78 8.36
CA GLU A 292 21.88 3.17 7.01
C GLU A 292 23.16 2.49 6.53
N SER A 293 24.31 3.08 6.83
CA SER A 293 25.64 2.53 6.52
C SER A 293 25.94 1.21 7.22
N GLU A 294 25.24 0.91 8.32
CA GLU A 294 25.45 -0.32 9.09
C GLU A 294 24.54 -1.46 8.60
N LEU A 295 23.36 -1.14 8.02
CA LEU A 295 22.41 -2.14 7.53
C LEU A 295 22.73 -2.68 6.14
N PHE A 296 23.19 -1.82 5.24
CA PHE A 296 23.34 -2.13 3.80
C PHE A 296 24.60 -1.49 3.19
N GLY A 297 25.62 -1.19 4.02
CA GLY A 297 26.85 -0.53 3.60
C GLY A 297 27.66 -1.35 2.60
N ASP A 298 28.32 -0.66 1.66
CA ASP A 298 29.29 -1.25 0.74
C ASP A 298 30.40 -1.98 1.50
N SER A 299 30.72 -3.18 1.07
CA SER A 299 31.66 -4.13 1.65
C SER A 299 33.13 -3.65 1.69
N THR A 300 33.40 -2.35 1.53
CA THR A 300 34.72 -1.75 1.50
C THR A 300 35.21 -1.22 2.85
N TYR A 301 34.35 -1.22 3.91
CA TYR A 301 34.79 -0.85 5.25
C TYR A 301 35.33 -2.03 6.04
N GLN A 302 36.46 -1.82 6.70
CA GLN A 302 37.22 -2.79 7.50
C GLN A 302 36.32 -3.57 8.45
N LEU A 303 36.48 -4.90 8.43
CA LEU A 303 35.88 -5.89 9.32
C LEU A 303 36.21 -5.56 10.79
N ASP A 304 35.35 -4.77 11.42
CA ASP A 304 35.31 -4.66 12.87
C ASP A 304 34.40 -5.77 13.42
N MET A 305 34.81 -6.45 14.50
CA MET A 305 34.02 -7.58 15.08
C MET A 305 32.59 -7.19 15.45
N ASN A 306 32.35 -5.91 15.75
CA ASN A 306 31.01 -5.38 16.04
C ASN A 306 30.15 -5.33 14.77
N HIS A 307 30.71 -5.00 13.62
CA HIS A 307 30.01 -4.98 12.35
C HIS A 307 29.56 -6.39 11.92
N SER A 308 30.44 -7.37 12.05
CA SER A 308 30.13 -8.78 11.76
C SER A 308 28.99 -9.33 12.65
N ARG A 309 28.94 -8.95 13.93
CA ARG A 309 27.86 -9.33 14.84
C ARG A 309 26.53 -8.68 14.46
N PHE A 310 26.56 -7.40 14.11
CA PHE A 310 25.37 -6.65 13.68
C PHE A 310 24.79 -7.23 12.37
N GLU A 311 25.62 -7.48 11.37
CA GLU A 311 25.22 -8.12 10.12
C GLU A 311 24.58 -9.51 10.35
N SER A 312 25.13 -10.30 11.28
CA SER A 312 24.56 -11.61 11.60
C SER A 312 23.17 -11.51 12.22
N ILE A 313 22.92 -10.51 13.09
CA ILE A 313 21.60 -10.27 13.69
C ILE A 313 20.61 -9.82 12.63
N VAL A 314 20.99 -8.91 11.74
CA VAL A 314 20.12 -8.43 10.66
C VAL A 314 19.83 -9.55 9.66
N SER A 315 20.80 -10.39 9.34
CA SER A 315 20.57 -11.56 8.48
C SER A 315 19.59 -12.54 9.14
N ALA A 316 19.77 -12.84 10.42
CA ALA A 316 18.85 -13.70 11.17
C ALA A 316 17.43 -13.08 11.23
N LEU A 317 17.32 -11.77 11.40
CA LEU A 317 16.04 -11.05 11.38
C LEU A 317 15.33 -11.24 10.02
N ILE A 318 16.05 -11.05 8.92
CA ILE A 318 15.50 -11.24 7.56
C ILE A 318 15.05 -12.69 7.34
N ASP A 319 15.86 -13.66 7.78
CA ASP A 319 15.53 -15.07 7.66
C ASP A 319 14.25 -15.41 8.45
N LYS A 320 14.09 -14.86 9.68
CA LYS A 320 12.87 -15.01 10.48
C LYS A 320 11.66 -14.29 9.91
N GLN A 321 11.84 -13.09 9.34
CA GLN A 321 10.79 -12.39 8.61
C GLN A 321 10.33 -13.23 7.39
N ASN A 322 11.25 -13.83 6.65
CA ASN A 322 10.95 -14.73 5.54
C ASN A 322 10.22 -16.00 6.01
N GLU A 323 10.65 -16.61 7.14
CA GLU A 323 9.99 -17.77 7.71
C GLU A 323 8.56 -17.46 8.17
N LEU A 324 8.37 -16.35 8.87
CA LEU A 324 7.05 -15.86 9.30
C LEU A 324 6.12 -15.62 8.11
N PHE A 325 6.68 -15.08 7.05
CA PHE A 325 5.97 -14.80 5.82
C PHE A 325 5.36 -16.06 5.17
N HIS A 326 6.04 -17.21 5.23
CA HIS A 326 5.58 -18.48 4.66
C HIS A 326 4.88 -19.40 5.69
N CYS A 327 4.84 -18.98 6.95
CA CYS A 327 4.27 -19.80 8.03
C CYS A 327 2.74 -19.73 8.03
N GLU A 328 2.07 -20.88 8.07
CA GLU A 328 0.62 -21.00 8.19
C GLU A 328 0.19 -21.41 9.61
N ASP A 329 1.07 -22.06 10.36
CA ASP A 329 0.81 -22.54 11.71
C ASP A 329 0.72 -21.39 12.72
N THR A 330 -0.38 -21.31 13.48
CA THR A 330 -0.68 -20.19 14.39
C THR A 330 0.28 -20.11 15.58
N GLU A 331 0.68 -21.27 16.15
CA GLU A 331 1.61 -21.28 17.29
C GLU A 331 3.02 -20.91 16.84
N LYS A 332 3.43 -21.46 15.70
CA LYS A 332 4.72 -21.11 15.08
C LYS A 332 4.78 -19.66 14.66
N LYS A 333 3.67 -19.07 14.15
CA LYS A 333 3.58 -17.61 13.87
C LYS A 333 3.87 -16.78 15.11
N LYS A 334 3.28 -17.17 16.25
CA LYS A 334 3.51 -16.44 17.51
C LYS A 334 4.97 -16.54 17.95
N GLN A 335 5.55 -17.72 17.91
CA GLN A 335 6.97 -17.89 18.23
C GLN A 335 7.90 -17.07 17.32
N LEU A 336 7.65 -17.08 16.00
CA LEU A 336 8.43 -16.30 15.04
C LEU A 336 8.31 -14.79 15.27
N LYS A 337 7.12 -14.30 15.66
CA LYS A 337 6.94 -12.89 16.04
C LYS A 337 7.80 -12.51 17.25
N ASP A 338 7.82 -13.35 18.27
CA ASP A 338 8.62 -13.11 19.47
C ASP A 338 10.12 -13.15 19.17
N GLU A 339 10.57 -14.06 18.29
CA GLU A 339 11.95 -14.13 17.82
C GLU A 339 12.35 -12.90 17.01
N ILE A 340 11.48 -12.43 16.09
CA ILE A 340 11.68 -11.21 15.28
C ILE A 340 11.78 -9.99 16.19
N GLU A 341 10.87 -9.86 17.17
CA GLU A 341 10.91 -8.73 18.09
C GLU A 341 12.17 -8.76 18.96
N SER A 342 12.62 -9.93 19.38
CA SER A 342 13.89 -10.10 20.12
C SER A 342 15.10 -9.69 19.31
N LEU A 343 15.17 -10.10 18.04
CA LEU A 343 16.26 -9.72 17.12
C LEU A 343 16.25 -8.21 16.84
N ARG A 344 15.04 -7.65 16.63
CA ARG A 344 14.83 -6.21 16.47
C ARG A 344 15.35 -5.43 17.68
N ASP A 345 14.99 -5.90 18.89
CA ASP A 345 15.49 -5.30 20.13
C ASP A 345 17.01 -5.39 20.26
N MET A 346 17.63 -6.49 19.86
CA MET A 346 19.09 -6.59 19.87
C MET A 346 19.76 -5.52 19.00
N VAL A 347 19.19 -5.24 17.81
CA VAL A 347 19.66 -4.17 16.93
C VAL A 347 19.52 -2.81 17.62
N ILE A 348 18.35 -2.50 18.15
CA ILE A 348 18.07 -1.22 18.81
C ILE A 348 18.93 -1.03 20.05
N MET A 349 19.06 -2.09 20.88
CA MET A 349 19.85 -2.04 22.10
C MET A 349 21.32 -1.81 21.81
N SER A 350 21.86 -2.33 20.70
CA SER A 350 23.25 -2.06 20.29
C SER A 350 23.49 -0.57 19.99
N GLN A 351 22.46 0.17 19.54
CA GLN A 351 22.55 1.62 19.31
C GLN A 351 22.34 2.43 20.60
N LEU A 352 21.64 1.86 21.60
CA LEU A 352 21.41 2.48 22.90
C LEU A 352 22.53 2.16 23.91
N GLU A 353 23.44 1.26 23.58
CA GLU A 353 24.63 0.97 24.43
C GLU A 353 25.40 2.25 24.71
N GLY A 354 25.63 2.56 25.99
CA GLY A 354 26.29 3.79 26.42
C GLY A 354 25.40 5.01 26.66
N CYS A 355 24.09 4.93 26.36
CA CYS A 355 23.16 6.06 26.55
C CYS A 355 22.60 6.21 27.98
N GLY A 356 22.98 5.32 28.93
CA GLY A 356 22.49 5.33 30.30
C GLY A 356 21.27 4.44 30.55
N SER A 357 21.21 3.88 31.76
CA SER A 357 20.16 2.92 32.18
C SER A 357 18.75 3.48 32.10
N ASP A 358 18.58 4.76 32.42
CA ASP A 358 17.26 5.43 32.44
C ASP A 358 16.64 5.51 31.03
N LYS A 359 17.45 5.74 30.00
CA LYS A 359 16.99 5.78 28.62
C LYS A 359 16.56 4.39 28.12
N ILE A 360 17.33 3.38 28.50
CA ILE A 360 17.02 1.98 28.19
C ILE A 360 15.69 1.59 28.86
N GLN A 361 15.48 1.98 30.12
CA GLN A 361 14.21 1.71 30.81
C GLN A 361 13.04 2.38 30.11
N ARG A 362 13.14 3.67 29.73
CA ARG A 362 12.08 4.37 28.98
C ARG A 362 11.82 3.76 27.60
N TYR A 363 12.86 3.24 26.95
CA TYR A 363 12.67 2.47 25.72
C TYR A 363 11.80 1.24 25.97
N HIS A 364 12.07 0.44 27.00
CA HIS A 364 11.24 -0.72 27.35
C HIS A 364 9.81 -0.33 27.75
N GLU A 365 9.62 0.81 28.41
CA GLU A 365 8.29 1.34 28.74
C GLU A 365 7.53 1.77 27.49
N SER A 366 8.19 2.38 26.49
CA SER A 366 7.57 2.81 25.25
C SER A 366 7.05 1.65 24.39
N LYS A 367 7.60 0.45 24.54
CA LYS A 367 7.12 -0.76 23.85
C LYS A 367 5.73 -1.21 24.28
N ARG A 368 5.27 -0.79 25.47
CA ARG A 368 3.96 -1.15 26.02
C ARG A 368 2.84 -0.24 25.51
N THR A 369 3.16 0.79 24.76
CA THR A 369 2.16 1.70 24.19
C THR A 369 1.59 1.11 22.89
N ALA A 370 0.30 1.36 22.64
CA ALA A 370 -0.39 0.88 21.43
C ALA A 370 0.21 1.46 20.15
N SER A 371 0.71 2.70 20.19
CA SER A 371 1.42 3.33 19.08
C SER A 371 2.90 3.48 19.43
N LYS A 372 3.77 2.92 18.60
CA LYS A 372 5.22 3.10 18.76
C LYS A 372 5.60 4.55 18.38
N PRO A 373 6.56 5.18 19.09
CA PRO A 373 6.98 6.55 18.79
C PRO A 373 7.73 6.67 17.45
N TYR A 374 8.02 5.55 16.78
CA TYR A 374 8.77 5.47 15.52
C TYR A 374 8.37 4.24 14.69
N VAL A 375 8.61 4.31 13.38
CA VAL A 375 8.66 3.17 12.46
C VAL A 375 10.05 3.11 11.85
N LEU A 376 10.75 2.00 12.10
CA LEU A 376 12.10 1.77 11.59
C LEU A 376 12.03 1.05 10.25
N TRP A 377 11.60 1.77 9.20
CA TRP A 377 11.29 1.22 7.88
C TRP A 377 12.34 0.23 7.34
N GLN A 378 13.62 0.56 7.48
CA GLN A 378 14.70 -0.28 6.99
C GLN A 378 14.90 -1.56 7.80
N LEU A 379 14.55 -1.56 9.09
CA LEU A 379 14.63 -2.72 9.96
C LEU A 379 13.33 -3.52 9.94
N ASP A 380 12.20 -2.83 10.06
CA ASP A 380 10.89 -3.47 10.10
C ASP A 380 10.58 -4.16 8.76
N PHE A 381 11.11 -3.61 7.63
CA PHE A 381 11.00 -4.19 6.28
C PHE A 381 12.37 -4.53 5.68
N ALA A 382 13.29 -5.05 6.51
CA ALA A 382 14.68 -5.30 6.13
C ALA A 382 14.82 -6.14 4.85
N ARG A 383 13.91 -7.09 4.64
CA ARG A 383 13.86 -7.89 3.41
C ARG A 383 13.72 -7.01 2.16
N VAL A 384 12.78 -6.07 2.15
CA VAL A 384 12.52 -5.19 1.00
C VAL A 384 13.76 -4.33 0.68
N PHE A 385 14.35 -3.75 1.71
CA PHE A 385 15.55 -2.92 1.54
C PHE A 385 16.76 -3.72 1.08
N ARG A 386 16.94 -4.96 1.56
CA ARG A 386 18.03 -5.85 1.13
C ARG A 386 17.85 -6.31 -0.31
N GLU A 387 16.62 -6.68 -0.72
CA GLU A 387 16.34 -7.19 -2.06
C GLU A 387 16.32 -6.09 -3.13
N LYS A 388 15.80 -4.90 -2.79
CA LYS A 388 15.48 -3.84 -3.77
C LYS A 388 16.05 -2.46 -3.43
N GLY A 389 16.66 -2.30 -2.26
CA GLY A 389 17.16 -0.99 -1.78
C GLY A 389 16.04 -0.01 -1.41
N GLY A 390 14.80 -0.48 -1.31
CA GLY A 390 13.60 0.31 -0.99
C GLY A 390 12.36 -0.16 -1.72
N PHE A 391 11.29 0.61 -1.64
CA PHE A 391 10.00 0.28 -2.26
C PHE A 391 9.95 0.70 -3.72
N ASP A 392 9.32 -0.10 -4.56
CA ASP A 392 9.12 0.19 -5.98
C ASP A 392 8.11 1.33 -6.18
N ILE A 393 7.10 1.41 -5.32
CA ILE A 393 6.08 2.45 -5.33
C ILE A 393 5.88 2.97 -3.90
N VAL A 394 5.90 4.30 -3.73
CA VAL A 394 5.47 4.96 -2.50
C VAL A 394 4.28 5.85 -2.84
N ILE A 395 3.13 5.53 -2.28
CA ILE A 395 1.85 6.17 -2.61
C ILE A 395 1.11 6.57 -1.34
N GLY A 396 0.33 7.64 -1.37
CA GLY A 396 -0.46 8.01 -0.19
C GLY A 396 -1.08 9.40 -0.25
N ASN A 397 -1.81 9.69 0.82
CA ASN A 397 -2.39 11.00 1.14
C ASN A 397 -1.86 11.45 2.51
N PRO A 398 -0.70 12.14 2.58
CA PRO A 398 -0.11 12.56 3.83
C PRO A 398 -0.99 13.57 4.59
N PRO A 399 -0.88 13.67 5.93
CA PRO A 399 -1.74 14.54 6.72
C PRO A 399 -1.53 16.04 6.43
N TYR A 400 -2.62 16.79 6.24
CA TYR A 400 -2.62 18.24 5.93
C TYR A 400 -2.61 19.07 7.21
N ILE A 401 -1.47 19.12 7.89
CA ILE A 401 -1.28 19.87 9.12
C ILE A 401 -0.44 21.11 8.85
N GLY A 402 -1.02 22.31 9.08
CA GLY A 402 -0.32 23.56 8.92
C GLY A 402 0.73 23.81 9.99
N PHE A 403 1.74 24.61 9.70
CA PHE A 403 2.95 24.88 10.50
C PHE A 403 2.71 25.01 12.02
N HIS A 404 1.67 25.72 12.45
CA HIS A 404 1.45 25.98 13.88
C HIS A 404 1.17 24.70 14.67
N LYS A 405 0.57 23.70 14.07
CA LYS A 405 0.19 22.42 14.66
C LYS A 405 1.16 21.26 14.33
N VAL A 406 2.20 21.50 13.52
CA VAL A 406 3.21 20.49 13.19
C VAL A 406 3.86 19.98 14.48
N PRO A 407 3.86 18.65 14.74
CA PRO A 407 4.55 18.05 15.87
C PRO A 407 6.06 18.03 15.67
N ASP A 408 6.82 17.80 16.73
CA ASP A 408 8.26 17.48 16.74
C ASP A 408 9.13 18.43 15.88
N LYS A 409 8.85 19.74 15.91
CA LYS A 409 9.49 20.73 15.02
C LYS A 409 11.01 20.78 15.13
N GLU A 410 11.56 20.56 16.33
CA GLU A 410 13.02 20.55 16.53
C GLU A 410 13.67 19.33 15.87
N TYR A 411 13.05 18.15 16.04
CA TYR A 411 13.43 16.94 15.35
C TYR A 411 13.37 17.12 13.84
N ASN A 412 12.21 17.59 13.34
CA ASN A 412 11.98 17.77 11.90
C ASN A 412 13.04 18.68 11.25
N LYS A 413 13.35 19.82 11.88
CA LYS A 413 14.38 20.75 11.38
C LYS A 413 15.77 20.17 11.35
N LYS A 414 16.07 19.24 12.26
CA LYS A 414 17.38 18.57 12.33
C LYS A 414 17.54 17.49 11.27
N HIS A 415 16.44 16.79 10.92
CA HIS A 415 16.49 15.56 10.14
C HIS A 415 15.88 15.67 8.73
N TYR A 416 15.10 16.71 8.45
CA TYR A 416 14.43 16.90 7.16
C TYR A 416 14.89 18.19 6.48
N PHE A 417 15.40 18.06 5.28
CA PHE A 417 15.79 19.20 4.44
C PHE A 417 14.61 20.10 4.10
N THR A 418 13.41 19.51 3.93
CA THR A 418 12.18 20.23 3.61
C THR A 418 11.57 20.96 4.80
N ALA A 419 12.04 20.72 6.04
CA ALA A 419 11.59 21.40 7.24
C ALA A 419 12.16 22.82 7.36
N ASP A 420 11.93 23.67 6.36
CA ASP A 420 12.46 25.04 6.28
C ASP A 420 11.36 26.09 6.49
N GLY A 421 11.65 27.08 7.31
CA GLY A 421 10.73 28.20 7.59
C GLY A 421 9.43 27.74 8.26
N LYS A 422 8.29 28.20 7.69
CA LYS A 422 6.93 27.84 8.14
C LYS A 422 6.34 26.79 7.20
N TYR A 423 6.91 25.59 7.24
CA TYR A 423 6.49 24.47 6.40
C TYR A 423 5.21 23.80 6.91
N ASP A 424 4.43 23.22 6.01
CA ASP A 424 3.33 22.34 6.33
C ASP A 424 3.82 20.88 6.47
N PHE A 425 3.12 20.07 7.26
CA PHE A 425 3.61 18.75 7.68
C PHE A 425 3.81 17.77 6.52
N TYR A 426 2.95 17.81 5.50
CA TYR A 426 3.00 16.91 4.35
C TYR A 426 4.32 16.97 3.55
N VAL A 427 5.07 18.08 3.60
CA VAL A 427 6.33 18.17 2.86
C VAL A 427 7.40 17.22 3.42
N LEU A 428 7.31 16.87 4.71
CA LEU A 428 8.18 15.88 5.33
C LEU A 428 7.90 14.47 4.78
N PHE A 429 6.62 14.17 4.51
CA PHE A 429 6.23 12.89 3.90
C PHE A 429 6.71 12.78 2.45
N ILE A 430 6.77 13.89 1.70
CA ILE A 430 7.38 13.92 0.37
C ILE A 430 8.86 13.54 0.45
N GLU A 431 9.60 14.09 1.40
CA GLU A 431 11.00 13.73 1.62
C GLU A 431 11.14 12.29 2.12
N ARG A 432 10.29 11.85 3.06
CA ARG A 432 10.27 10.47 3.53
C ARG A 432 9.97 9.49 2.38
N ALA A 433 9.06 9.81 1.47
CA ALA A 433 8.79 8.96 0.30
C ALA A 433 10.03 8.77 -0.58
N LEU A 434 10.82 9.83 -0.79
CA LEU A 434 12.09 9.73 -1.50
C LEU A 434 13.10 8.85 -0.78
N GLN A 435 13.15 8.90 0.56
CA GLN A 435 14.02 8.04 1.35
C GLN A 435 13.61 6.57 1.27
N LEU A 436 12.29 6.30 1.25
CA LEU A 436 11.74 4.94 1.20
C LEU A 436 11.78 4.30 -0.19
N ALA A 437 11.68 5.09 -1.25
CA ALA A 437 11.67 4.59 -2.62
C ALA A 437 13.03 4.01 -3.01
N SER A 438 13.03 2.88 -3.73
CA SER A 438 14.21 2.30 -4.37
C SER A 438 14.75 3.21 -5.48
N LYS A 439 15.94 2.91 -5.99
CA LYS A 439 16.46 3.57 -7.19
C LYS A 439 15.55 3.20 -8.39
N GLY A 440 14.99 4.20 -9.05
CA GLY A 440 14.00 4.00 -10.11
C GLY A 440 12.58 3.82 -9.60
N GLY A 441 12.36 3.78 -8.29
CA GLY A 441 11.04 3.68 -7.69
C GLY A 441 10.16 4.90 -7.99
N PHE A 442 8.86 4.72 -7.90
CA PHE A 442 7.85 5.72 -8.23
C PHE A 442 7.15 6.27 -6.97
N ILE A 443 6.96 7.58 -6.93
CA ILE A 443 6.30 8.27 -5.83
C ILE A 443 5.04 8.94 -6.39
N SER A 444 3.89 8.70 -5.77
CA SER A 444 2.62 9.34 -6.14
C SER A 444 1.88 9.80 -4.89
N TYR A 445 1.72 11.13 -4.73
CA TYR A 445 1.02 11.71 -3.60
C TYR A 445 -0.08 12.66 -4.03
N ILE A 446 -1.21 12.60 -3.31
CA ILE A 446 -2.20 13.66 -3.30
C ILE A 446 -1.93 14.55 -2.09
N CYS A 447 -1.73 15.85 -2.30
CA CYS A 447 -1.37 16.79 -1.24
C CYS A 447 -1.76 18.23 -1.61
N PRO A 448 -1.69 19.19 -0.66
CA PRO A 448 -1.91 20.58 -0.97
C PRO A 448 -0.93 21.12 -2.02
N SER A 449 -1.44 21.84 -3.01
CA SER A 449 -0.65 22.41 -4.12
C SER A 449 0.28 23.55 -3.71
N TYR A 450 0.26 23.93 -2.44
CA TYR A 450 1.03 25.07 -1.93
C TYR A 450 2.54 24.88 -2.01
N PHE A 451 3.06 23.63 -1.99
CA PHE A 451 4.50 23.41 -2.05
C PHE A 451 5.14 23.91 -3.35
N TYR A 452 4.43 23.94 -4.47
CA TYR A 452 4.95 24.53 -5.70
C TYR A 452 4.52 26.00 -5.95
N LYS A 453 3.55 26.50 -5.18
CA LYS A 453 3.05 27.88 -5.30
C LYS A 453 3.65 28.86 -4.28
N ARG A 454 4.06 28.37 -3.09
CA ARG A 454 4.49 29.21 -1.97
C ARG A 454 5.99 29.09 -1.66
N ASN A 455 6.52 30.10 -0.95
CA ASN A 455 7.94 30.20 -0.63
C ASN A 455 8.45 29.04 0.24
N TYR A 456 7.68 28.57 1.23
CA TYR A 456 8.12 27.49 2.11
C TYR A 456 8.35 26.17 1.34
N GLY A 457 7.70 25.98 0.20
CA GLY A 457 7.89 24.82 -0.66
C GLY A 457 9.17 24.83 -1.51
N LYS A 458 10.01 25.89 -1.40
CA LYS A 458 11.25 26.00 -2.19
C LYS A 458 12.15 24.77 -2.01
N LYS A 459 12.39 24.34 -0.77
CA LYS A 459 13.22 23.18 -0.47
C LYS A 459 12.61 21.87 -0.99
N THR A 460 11.30 21.73 -0.93
CA THR A 460 10.59 20.57 -1.49
C THR A 460 10.73 20.51 -3.01
N ARG A 461 10.57 21.65 -3.71
CA ARG A 461 10.80 21.73 -5.17
C ARG A 461 12.26 21.40 -5.53
N GLU A 462 13.21 21.96 -4.79
CA GLU A 462 14.64 21.70 -4.99
C GLU A 462 14.95 20.21 -4.81
N LEU A 463 14.39 19.58 -3.76
CA LEU A 463 14.56 18.15 -3.48
C LEU A 463 14.01 17.29 -4.62
N LEU A 464 12.78 17.56 -5.06
CA LEU A 464 12.14 16.81 -6.15
C LEU A 464 12.92 16.99 -7.47
N LEU A 465 13.26 18.21 -7.86
CA LEU A 465 13.95 18.48 -9.12
C LEU A 465 15.37 17.90 -9.18
N LYS A 466 16.05 17.79 -8.02
CA LYS A 466 17.41 17.23 -7.96
C LYS A 466 17.45 15.71 -7.91
N ASN A 467 16.38 15.07 -7.44
CA ASN A 467 16.40 13.63 -7.15
C ASN A 467 15.40 12.82 -7.98
N THR A 468 14.54 13.49 -8.77
CA THR A 468 13.48 12.79 -9.52
C THR A 468 13.26 13.39 -10.90
N SER A 469 12.70 12.56 -11.78
CA SER A 469 12.01 12.99 -12.99
C SER A 469 10.51 13.00 -12.69
N LEU A 470 9.93 14.21 -12.65
CA LEU A 470 8.49 14.40 -12.48
C LEU A 470 7.76 13.89 -13.73
N ARG A 471 6.77 13.02 -13.57
CA ARG A 471 6.01 12.44 -14.68
C ARG A 471 4.74 13.21 -14.96
N TYR A 472 4.01 13.58 -13.91
CA TYR A 472 2.79 14.35 -14.05
C TYR A 472 2.49 15.18 -12.80
N ILE A 473 1.72 16.24 -13.01
CA ILE A 473 1.07 17.04 -11.97
C ILE A 473 -0.37 17.26 -12.40
N ALA A 474 -1.33 16.85 -11.58
CA ALA A 474 -2.74 17.17 -11.73
C ALA A 474 -3.12 18.22 -10.68
N ASP A 475 -3.35 19.45 -11.11
CA ASP A 475 -3.77 20.55 -10.24
C ASP A 475 -5.29 20.72 -10.29
N PHE A 476 -5.94 20.45 -9.17
CA PHE A 476 -7.39 20.62 -9.06
C PHE A 476 -7.81 22.07 -8.83
N SER A 477 -6.87 22.96 -8.58
CA SER A 477 -7.11 24.41 -8.39
C SER A 477 -8.30 24.69 -7.46
N ASP A 478 -9.38 25.26 -7.99
CA ASP A 478 -10.58 25.64 -7.23
C ASP A 478 -11.61 24.49 -7.09
N TYR A 479 -11.31 23.32 -7.66
CA TYR A 479 -12.19 22.16 -7.53
C TYR A 479 -11.97 21.47 -6.17
N GLN A 480 -13.04 21.38 -5.39
CA GLN A 480 -13.01 20.76 -4.08
C GLN A 480 -13.13 19.24 -4.22
N ILE A 481 -12.01 18.51 -3.99
CA ILE A 481 -11.98 17.05 -4.00
C ILE A 481 -12.58 16.49 -2.71
N PHE A 482 -12.29 17.12 -1.57
CA PHE A 482 -12.70 16.66 -0.26
C PHE A 482 -13.94 17.44 0.22
N GLU A 483 -14.99 16.73 0.59
CA GLU A 483 -16.26 17.35 1.05
C GLU A 483 -16.07 18.27 2.27
N THR A 484 -15.06 18.00 3.10
CA THR A 484 -14.85 18.66 4.41
C THR A 484 -13.66 19.62 4.46
N ALA A 485 -12.81 19.68 3.42
CA ALA A 485 -11.61 20.52 3.41
C ALA A 485 -11.61 21.50 2.24
N LEU A 486 -11.53 22.79 2.57
CA LEU A 486 -11.25 23.86 1.61
C LEU A 486 -9.74 23.94 1.35
N THR A 487 -9.18 22.97 0.62
CA THR A 487 -7.75 22.93 0.34
C THR A 487 -7.53 22.77 -1.16
N TYR A 488 -6.71 23.66 -1.74
CA TYR A 488 -6.23 23.51 -3.11
C TYR A 488 -5.31 22.30 -3.19
N THR A 489 -5.77 21.24 -3.84
CA THR A 489 -5.12 19.95 -3.87
C THR A 489 -4.49 19.68 -5.22
N CYS A 490 -3.42 18.94 -5.25
CA CYS A 490 -2.82 18.37 -6.46
C CYS A 490 -2.43 16.91 -6.25
N ILE A 491 -2.34 16.18 -7.34
CA ILE A 491 -1.64 14.90 -7.40
C ILE A 491 -0.35 15.12 -8.17
N PHE A 492 0.75 14.54 -7.72
CA PHE A 492 1.97 14.46 -8.51
C PHE A 492 2.51 13.04 -8.54
N GLY A 493 3.17 12.69 -9.65
CA GLY A 493 3.89 11.45 -9.82
C GLY A 493 5.34 11.73 -10.24
N ALA A 494 6.29 11.05 -9.60
CA ALA A 494 7.71 11.25 -9.83
C ALA A 494 8.47 9.92 -9.75
N SER A 495 9.36 9.66 -10.71
CA SER A 495 10.31 8.53 -10.67
C SER A 495 11.61 8.96 -10.01
N LYS A 496 12.15 8.17 -9.06
CA LYS A 496 13.45 8.40 -8.42
C LYS A 496 14.59 8.04 -9.36
N ILE A 497 14.59 8.70 -10.47
CA ILE A 497 15.56 8.63 -11.57
C ILE A 497 15.76 10.05 -12.09
N ILE A 498 16.96 10.39 -12.54
CA ILE A 498 17.22 11.67 -13.20
C ILE A 498 17.42 11.40 -14.68
N GLU A 499 16.58 12.01 -15.49
CA GLU A 499 16.67 11.97 -16.95
C GLU A 499 17.14 13.32 -17.48
N ASP A 500 18.04 13.34 -18.46
CA ASP A 500 18.59 14.56 -19.04
C ASP A 500 17.50 15.41 -19.73
N LYS A 501 16.49 14.74 -20.27
CA LYS A 501 15.32 15.37 -20.90
C LYS A 501 14.08 14.66 -20.39
N ASN A 502 13.37 15.34 -19.51
CA ASN A 502 12.12 14.84 -18.96
C ASN A 502 10.96 15.77 -19.30
N LYS A 503 9.84 15.21 -19.68
CA LYS A 503 8.59 15.93 -19.92
C LYS A 503 7.61 15.66 -18.80
N ILE A 504 7.06 16.71 -18.25
CA ILE A 504 6.04 16.66 -17.20
C ILE A 504 4.68 16.87 -17.87
N ARG A 505 3.76 15.95 -17.65
CA ARG A 505 2.36 16.09 -18.07
C ARG A 505 1.61 16.92 -17.02
N ILE A 506 1.07 18.07 -17.43
CA ILE A 506 0.19 18.89 -16.59
C ILE A 506 -1.25 18.54 -16.93
N LEU A 507 -1.95 17.98 -15.98
CA LEU A 507 -3.33 17.50 -16.10
C LEU A 507 -4.30 18.47 -15.44
N ASN A 508 -5.50 18.56 -15.98
CA ASN A 508 -6.61 19.28 -15.38
C ASN A 508 -7.41 18.36 -14.41
N LYS A 509 -8.46 18.91 -13.82
CA LYS A 509 -9.36 18.20 -12.87
C LYS A 509 -10.01 16.92 -13.39
N ASN A 510 -10.08 16.73 -14.71
CA ASN A 510 -10.71 15.56 -15.31
C ASN A 510 -9.73 14.38 -15.43
N LEU A 511 -8.45 14.56 -15.06
CA LEU A 511 -7.38 13.55 -15.14
C LEU A 511 -7.21 12.94 -16.54
N ASN A 512 -7.63 13.65 -17.57
CA ASN A 512 -7.59 13.15 -18.95
C ASN A 512 -6.21 13.45 -19.56
N ILE A 513 -5.47 12.39 -19.87
CA ILE A 513 -4.12 12.48 -20.46
C ILE A 513 -4.16 13.11 -21.86
N LYS A 514 -5.25 12.91 -22.62
CA LYS A 514 -5.37 13.51 -23.97
C LYS A 514 -5.43 15.03 -23.94
N ASP A 515 -5.84 15.61 -22.81
CA ASP A 515 -5.91 17.06 -22.60
C ASP A 515 -4.68 17.60 -21.84
N ALA A 516 -3.65 16.79 -21.62
CA ALA A 516 -2.46 17.17 -20.89
C ALA A 516 -1.58 18.15 -21.69
N HIS A 517 -1.07 19.17 -21.00
CA HIS A 517 0.01 20.01 -21.53
C HIS A 517 1.36 19.44 -21.05
N GLU A 518 2.31 19.32 -21.97
CA GLU A 518 3.67 18.89 -21.64
C GLU A 518 4.57 20.10 -21.44
N ILE A 519 5.36 20.06 -20.36
CA ILE A 519 6.44 21.02 -20.10
C ILE A 519 7.76 20.27 -19.89
N GLU A 520 8.87 20.88 -20.28
CA GLU A 520 10.18 20.28 -20.03
C GLU A 520 10.63 20.53 -18.59
N GLN A 521 11.11 19.48 -17.93
CA GLN A 521 11.82 19.60 -16.67
C GLN A 521 13.27 19.99 -16.98
N ILE A 522 13.68 21.16 -16.52
CA ILE A 522 15.08 21.55 -16.55
C ILE A 522 15.75 20.93 -15.34
N SER A 523 16.72 20.05 -15.56
CA SER A 523 17.51 19.46 -14.50
C SER A 523 18.38 20.56 -13.86
N LEU A 524 18.25 20.74 -12.54
CA LEU A 524 19.12 21.64 -11.78
C LEU A 524 20.46 20.95 -11.52
N THR A 525 21.24 20.75 -12.58
CA THR A 525 22.55 20.08 -12.47
C THR A 525 23.67 21.02 -12.01
N GLU A 526 23.42 22.33 -11.91
CA GLU A 526 24.37 23.29 -11.31
C GLU A 526 23.63 24.40 -10.52
N PRO A 527 24.34 25.01 -9.51
CA PRO A 527 23.75 26.02 -8.62
C PRO A 527 23.46 27.36 -9.31
#